data_78fb1c7fbbe874e2c94928d426a61f20
#
_entry.id   78fb1c7fbbe874e2c94928d426a61f20
#
_cell.length_a   1.000
_cell.length_b   1.000
_cell.length_c   1.000
_cell.angle_alpha   90.00
_cell.angle_beta   90.00
_cell.angle_gamma   90.00
#
_symmetry.space_group_name_H-M   'P 1'
#
loop_
_entity.id
_entity.type
_entity.pdbx_description
1 polymer ?
#
loop_
_entity_poly.entity_id
_entity_poly.type
_entity_poly.pdbx_seq_one_letter_code
_entity_poly.pdbx_strand_id
1 'polypeptide(L)'
;MGDGKYQVVIGSLNKDASYSLKIVYEGDIYTSEPQYPLETETINDVTYEQPEKYGDISIRFSMRSEDGGCYFWSYEEDWEVRAVYNPKFRYDPTTDEVVDFDATPYARGWCHDKSAKIIVGNIGTNKDTQLKDKWLYSIKADNNRVFHHYSTLVKQRKISRGEYKYY
;
A
#
# COMPACT_ATOMS: atom_id res chain seq x y z
N MET A 1 -18.63 -18.66 -4.80
CA MET A 1 -17.60 -18.15 -3.90
C MET A 1 -17.43 -19.19 -2.80
N GLY A 2 -16.28 -19.82 -2.70
CA GLY A 2 -15.87 -20.71 -1.62
C GLY A 2 -14.71 -20.04 -0.88
N ASP A 3 -14.17 -20.69 0.14
CA ASP A 3 -12.97 -20.26 0.89
C ASP A 3 -13.15 -19.13 1.94
N GLY A 4 -14.35 -18.94 2.47
CA GLY A 4 -14.58 -18.00 3.57
C GLY A 4 -14.37 -16.51 3.21
N LYS A 5 -14.35 -16.17 1.91
CA LYS A 5 -14.26 -14.80 1.45
C LYS A 5 -15.64 -14.24 1.14
N TYR A 6 -15.97 -13.14 1.80
CA TYR A 6 -17.22 -12.42 1.61
C TYR A 6 -16.91 -11.02 1.08
N GLN A 7 -17.66 -10.59 0.08
CA GLN A 7 -17.57 -9.25 -0.46
C GLN A 7 -18.93 -8.55 -0.34
N VAL A 8 -18.93 -7.40 0.29
CA VAL A 8 -20.09 -6.52 0.37
C VAL A 8 -19.78 -5.27 -0.44
N VAL A 9 -20.62 -4.97 -1.43
CA VAL A 9 -20.54 -3.71 -2.16
C VAL A 9 -21.26 -2.66 -1.32
N ILE A 10 -20.50 -1.74 -0.74
CA ILE A 10 -21.00 -0.65 0.06
C ILE A 10 -21.01 0.60 -0.82
N GLY A 11 -22.16 1.26 -0.93
CA GLY A 11 -22.27 2.59 -1.53
C GLY A 11 -21.70 3.68 -0.62
N SER A 12 -22.07 4.93 -0.85
CA SER A 12 -21.69 6.02 0.06
C SER A 12 -22.29 5.80 1.44
N LEU A 13 -21.45 5.80 2.47
CA LEU A 13 -21.89 5.74 3.86
C LEU A 13 -22.33 7.12 4.33
N ASN A 14 -23.45 7.17 5.05
CA ASN A 14 -23.84 8.39 5.75
C ASN A 14 -22.99 8.51 7.03
N LYS A 15 -22.26 9.61 7.18
CA LYS A 15 -21.38 9.86 8.33
C LYS A 15 -22.11 9.98 9.66
N ASP A 16 -23.39 10.36 9.63
CA ASP A 16 -24.22 10.55 10.80
C ASP A 16 -24.97 9.26 11.20
N ALA A 17 -24.82 8.18 10.47
CA ALA A 17 -25.41 6.87 10.74
C ALA A 17 -24.38 5.89 11.28
N SER A 18 -24.80 5.03 12.20
CA SER A 18 -23.98 3.92 12.68
C SER A 18 -24.25 2.66 11.86
N TYR A 19 -23.22 1.84 11.70
CA TYR A 19 -23.24 0.60 10.94
C TYR A 19 -22.76 -0.57 11.79
N SER A 20 -23.46 -1.69 11.69
CA SER A 20 -23.07 -2.95 12.33
C SER A 20 -22.92 -4.04 11.28
N LEU A 21 -21.93 -4.91 11.45
CA LEU A 21 -21.79 -6.11 10.67
C LEU A 21 -22.55 -7.25 11.35
N LYS A 22 -23.44 -7.92 10.61
CA LYS A 22 -24.12 -9.13 11.06
C LYS A 22 -23.67 -10.32 10.20
N ILE A 23 -23.15 -11.35 10.84
CA ILE A 23 -22.75 -12.61 10.22
C ILE A 23 -23.64 -13.71 10.77
N VAL A 24 -24.16 -14.56 9.88
CA VAL A 24 -24.89 -15.78 10.25
C VAL A 24 -24.04 -16.96 9.77
N TYR A 25 -23.63 -17.81 10.71
CA TYR A 25 -22.83 -18.99 10.43
C TYR A 25 -23.36 -20.19 11.22
N GLU A 26 -23.69 -21.28 10.53
CA GLU A 26 -24.25 -22.52 11.12
C GLU A 26 -25.46 -22.31 12.05
N GLY A 27 -26.24 -21.27 11.81
CA GLY A 27 -27.41 -20.91 12.63
C GLY A 27 -27.12 -19.92 13.75
N ASP A 28 -25.86 -19.69 14.08
CA ASP A 28 -25.44 -18.67 15.04
C ASP A 28 -25.37 -17.29 14.40
N ILE A 29 -25.68 -16.26 15.19
CA ILE A 29 -25.67 -14.87 14.77
C ILE A 29 -24.58 -14.12 15.53
N TYR A 30 -23.65 -13.55 14.77
CA TYR A 30 -22.59 -12.67 15.27
C TYR A 30 -22.89 -11.25 14.82
N THR A 31 -22.92 -10.30 15.76
CA THR A 31 -23.17 -8.90 15.44
C THR A 31 -22.06 -8.04 16.05
N SER A 32 -21.44 -7.20 15.22
CA SER A 32 -20.45 -6.23 15.72
C SER A 32 -21.14 -5.10 16.50
N GLU A 33 -20.39 -4.44 17.36
CA GLU A 33 -20.82 -3.16 17.90
C GLU A 33 -21.04 -2.13 16.78
N PRO A 34 -22.01 -1.20 16.93
CA PRO A 34 -22.21 -0.13 15.97
C PRO A 34 -20.97 0.77 15.86
N GLN A 35 -20.59 1.10 14.62
CA GLN A 35 -19.48 2.01 14.32
C GLN A 35 -19.98 3.14 13.42
N TYR A 36 -19.47 4.35 13.65
CA TYR A 36 -19.67 5.47 12.74
C TYR A 36 -18.53 5.53 11.73
N PRO A 37 -18.79 5.94 10.49
CA PRO A 37 -17.73 6.21 9.54
C PRO A 37 -16.79 7.29 10.07
N LEU A 38 -15.47 7.04 10.00
CA LEU A 38 -14.47 8.00 10.43
C LEU A 38 -14.02 8.82 9.22
N GLU A 39 -14.05 10.12 9.33
CA GLU A 39 -13.43 11.01 8.34
C GLU A 39 -11.90 10.92 8.48
N THR A 40 -11.23 10.74 7.35
CA THR A 40 -9.77 10.65 7.30
C THR A 40 -9.21 11.93 6.72
N GLU A 41 -8.33 12.57 7.44
CA GLU A 41 -7.60 13.75 6.99
C GLU A 41 -6.63 13.37 5.86
N THR A 42 -6.32 14.33 5.01
CA THR A 42 -5.42 14.13 3.86
C THR A 42 -3.96 14.11 4.31
N ILE A 43 -3.15 13.28 3.67
CA ILE A 43 -1.69 13.39 3.73
C ILE A 43 -1.30 14.69 3.03
N ASN A 44 -0.51 15.55 3.71
CA ASN A 44 -0.10 16.83 3.16
C ASN A 44 1.03 16.67 2.14
N ASP A 45 1.97 15.77 2.44
CA ASP A 45 3.16 15.58 1.63
C ASP A 45 3.73 14.18 1.81
N VAL A 46 4.30 13.63 0.72
CA VAL A 46 5.08 12.40 0.70
C VAL A 46 6.44 12.74 0.11
N THR A 47 7.49 12.51 0.87
CA THR A 47 8.87 12.84 0.51
C THR A 47 9.75 11.60 0.53
N TYR A 48 10.96 11.74 -0.01
CA TYR A 48 11.99 10.73 0.13
C TYR A 48 13.30 11.35 0.60
N GLU A 49 14.10 10.56 1.25
CA GLU A 49 15.44 10.92 1.70
C GLU A 49 16.42 9.82 1.30
N GLN A 50 17.54 10.20 0.70
CA GLN A 50 18.67 9.31 0.39
C GLN A 50 19.94 9.97 0.90
N PRO A 51 20.36 9.73 2.16
CA PRO A 51 21.48 10.44 2.78
C PRO A 51 22.82 10.17 2.08
N GLU A 52 22.98 8.97 1.53
CA GLU A 52 24.19 8.55 0.84
C GLU A 52 23.90 8.22 -0.62
N LYS A 53 24.79 8.63 -1.52
CA LYS A 53 24.70 8.25 -2.93
C LYS A 53 24.73 6.72 -3.03
N TYR A 54 23.70 6.16 -3.67
CA TYR A 54 23.45 4.72 -3.74
C TYR A 54 23.12 4.03 -2.40
N GLY A 55 22.81 4.81 -1.37
CA GLY A 55 22.32 4.29 -0.09
C GLY A 55 20.82 3.95 -0.11
N ASP A 56 20.32 3.48 1.03
CA ASP A 56 18.90 3.20 1.24
C ASP A 56 18.07 4.47 1.02
N ILE A 57 16.91 4.33 0.41
CA ILE A 57 15.94 5.42 0.23
C ILE A 57 14.85 5.27 1.27
N SER A 58 14.66 6.29 2.09
CA SER A 58 13.58 6.36 3.08
C SER A 58 12.39 7.14 2.52
N ILE A 59 11.22 6.53 2.54
CA ILE A 59 9.95 7.20 2.20
C ILE A 59 9.35 7.74 3.48
N ARG A 60 8.96 9.01 3.44
CA ARG A 60 8.45 9.78 4.57
C ARG A 60 7.17 10.49 4.19
N PHE A 61 6.37 10.86 5.18
CA PHE A 61 5.15 11.63 4.95
C PHE A 61 4.93 12.66 6.06
N SER A 62 4.12 13.65 5.72
CA SER A 62 3.63 14.64 6.67
C SER A 62 2.13 14.73 6.61
N MET A 63 1.48 14.87 7.75
CA MET A 63 0.05 15.09 7.85
C MET A 63 -0.30 15.95 9.04
N ARG A 64 -1.47 16.56 9.00
CA ARG A 64 -2.07 17.29 10.12
C ARG A 64 -3.43 16.68 10.42
N SER A 65 -3.71 16.48 11.70
CA SER A 65 -5.02 16.09 12.20
C SER A 65 -5.54 17.19 13.13
N GLU A 66 -6.76 17.65 12.93
CA GLU A 66 -7.33 18.69 13.80
C GLU A 66 -7.75 18.10 15.15
N ASP A 67 -8.30 16.89 15.14
CA ASP A 67 -8.86 16.24 16.32
C ASP A 67 -7.97 15.13 16.91
N GLY A 68 -6.80 14.90 16.29
CA GLY A 68 -5.97 13.74 16.61
C GLY A 68 -6.64 12.43 16.19
N GLY A 69 -6.15 11.31 16.72
CA GLY A 69 -6.73 9.99 16.49
C GLY A 69 -5.73 8.91 16.13
N CYS A 70 -6.26 7.73 15.85
CA CYS A 70 -5.47 6.58 15.44
C CYS A 70 -5.56 6.42 13.93
N TYR A 71 -4.43 6.09 13.32
CA TYR A 71 -4.31 5.98 11.87
C TYR A 71 -3.61 4.69 11.49
N PHE A 72 -4.01 4.18 10.33
CA PHE A 72 -3.38 3.07 9.64
C PHE A 72 -2.85 3.57 8.30
N TRP A 73 -1.60 3.25 7.99
CA TRP A 73 -0.98 3.53 6.70
C TRP A 73 -0.61 2.25 5.98
N SER A 74 -0.78 2.30 4.68
CA SER A 74 -0.32 1.28 3.74
C SER A 74 0.24 1.95 2.51
N TYR A 75 0.96 1.21 1.69
CA TYR A 75 1.46 1.73 0.42
C TYR A 75 1.39 0.66 -0.67
N GLU A 76 1.31 1.12 -1.89
CA GLU A 76 1.44 0.32 -3.11
C GLU A 76 2.61 0.88 -3.91
N GLU A 77 3.38 0.01 -4.52
CA GLU A 77 4.59 0.35 -5.26
C GLU A 77 4.47 -0.16 -6.70
N ASP A 78 4.88 0.67 -7.65
CA ASP A 78 5.04 0.30 -9.05
C ASP A 78 6.43 0.69 -9.53
N TRP A 79 7.13 -0.23 -10.20
CA TRP A 79 8.45 0.06 -10.73
C TRP A 79 8.70 -0.58 -12.08
N GLU A 80 9.53 0.10 -12.86
CA GLU A 80 9.95 -0.37 -14.17
C GLU A 80 11.15 -1.31 -14.03
N VAL A 81 11.07 -2.45 -14.68
CA VAL A 81 12.20 -3.36 -14.90
C VAL A 81 12.59 -3.35 -16.36
N ARG A 82 13.89 -3.45 -16.62
CA ARG A 82 14.44 -3.56 -17.98
C ARG A 82 15.32 -4.78 -18.10
N ALA A 83 15.26 -5.42 -19.26
CA ALA A 83 16.14 -6.51 -19.59
C ALA A 83 17.59 -6.00 -19.66
N VAL A 84 18.49 -6.69 -18.99
CA VAL A 84 19.94 -6.40 -19.03
C VAL A 84 20.53 -6.74 -20.41
N TYR A 85 19.95 -7.76 -21.05
CA TYR A 85 20.37 -8.23 -22.37
C TYR A 85 19.21 -8.15 -23.35
N ASN A 86 19.54 -7.81 -24.60
CA ASN A 86 18.60 -7.82 -25.72
C ASN A 86 19.00 -8.96 -26.68
N PRO A 87 18.55 -10.21 -26.44
CA PRO A 87 18.90 -11.34 -27.26
C PRO A 87 18.31 -11.18 -28.67
N LYS A 88 19.12 -11.49 -29.69
CA LYS A 88 18.69 -11.49 -31.08
C LYS A 88 18.14 -12.83 -31.54
N PHE A 89 18.34 -13.87 -30.75
CA PHE A 89 17.99 -15.25 -31.06
C PHE A 89 17.27 -15.89 -29.87
N ARG A 90 16.38 -16.81 -30.16
CA ARG A 90 15.77 -17.71 -29.17
C ARG A 90 15.77 -19.14 -29.69
N TYR A 91 15.81 -20.10 -28.78
CA TYR A 91 15.55 -21.49 -29.12
C TYR A 91 14.05 -21.74 -29.27
N ASP A 92 13.64 -22.36 -30.38
CA ASP A 92 12.26 -22.81 -30.59
C ASP A 92 12.16 -24.33 -30.35
N PRO A 93 11.52 -24.77 -29.25
CA PRO A 93 11.44 -26.18 -28.92
C PRO A 93 10.53 -26.98 -29.89
N THR A 94 9.73 -26.32 -30.72
CA THR A 94 8.84 -26.96 -31.69
C THR A 94 9.57 -27.41 -32.92
N THR A 95 10.56 -26.63 -33.37
CA THR A 95 11.36 -26.90 -34.56
C THR A 95 12.75 -27.44 -34.25
N ASP A 96 13.14 -27.41 -32.95
CA ASP A 96 14.50 -27.75 -32.46
C ASP A 96 15.59 -26.86 -33.09
N GLU A 97 15.26 -25.59 -33.37
CA GLU A 97 16.14 -24.64 -34.05
C GLU A 97 16.33 -23.37 -33.24
N VAL A 98 17.43 -22.67 -33.51
CA VAL A 98 17.66 -21.30 -33.05
C VAL A 98 17.15 -20.34 -34.12
N VAL A 99 16.12 -19.54 -33.76
CA VAL A 99 15.47 -18.61 -34.68
C VAL A 99 15.71 -17.16 -34.27
N ASP A 100 15.62 -16.26 -35.25
CA ASP A 100 15.69 -14.82 -34.99
C ASP A 100 14.61 -14.41 -33.98
N PHE A 101 14.96 -13.53 -33.05
CA PHE A 101 14.08 -13.07 -31.99
C PHE A 101 14.21 -11.56 -31.80
N ASP A 102 13.08 -10.88 -31.94
CA ASP A 102 12.98 -9.49 -31.52
C ASP A 102 12.57 -9.43 -30.05
N ALA A 103 13.54 -9.15 -29.19
CA ALA A 103 13.31 -9.01 -27.75
C ALA A 103 12.76 -7.63 -27.34
N THR A 104 12.64 -6.66 -28.27
CA THR A 104 12.20 -5.29 -27.97
C THR A 104 10.88 -5.23 -27.19
N PRO A 105 9.83 -6.03 -27.52
CA PRO A 105 8.59 -6.03 -26.76
C PRO A 105 8.72 -6.50 -25.30
N TYR A 106 9.79 -7.24 -25.00
CA TYR A 106 10.06 -7.83 -23.68
C TYR A 106 11.19 -7.11 -22.93
N ALA A 107 11.75 -6.07 -23.53
CA ALA A 107 12.90 -5.35 -22.95
C ALA A 107 12.50 -4.48 -21.75
N ARG A 108 11.21 -4.24 -21.54
CA ARG A 108 10.65 -3.39 -20.48
C ARG A 108 9.41 -4.04 -19.88
N GLY A 109 9.28 -3.99 -18.58
CA GLY A 109 8.12 -4.47 -17.86
C GLY A 109 7.82 -3.61 -16.63
N TRP A 110 6.65 -3.79 -16.05
CA TRP A 110 6.25 -3.16 -14.81
C TRP A 110 5.96 -4.22 -13.76
N CYS A 111 6.43 -3.98 -12.56
CA CYS A 111 6.15 -4.77 -11.39
C CYS A 111 5.31 -3.97 -10.40
N HIS A 112 4.49 -4.66 -9.62
CA HIS A 112 3.64 -4.10 -8.61
C HIS A 112 3.79 -4.86 -7.30
N ASP A 113 3.76 -4.15 -6.16
CA ASP A 113 3.77 -4.74 -4.84
C ASP A 113 2.92 -3.91 -3.86
N LYS A 114 2.55 -4.52 -2.74
CA LYS A 114 1.78 -3.88 -1.68
C LYS A 114 2.45 -4.08 -0.34
N SER A 115 2.30 -3.10 0.54
CA SER A 115 2.78 -3.22 1.91
C SER A 115 2.15 -4.43 2.62
N ALA A 116 3.00 -5.34 3.11
CA ALA A 116 2.59 -6.43 3.98
C ALA A 116 2.69 -6.05 5.47
N LYS A 117 3.31 -4.92 5.79
CA LYS A 117 3.50 -4.45 7.16
C LYS A 117 2.28 -3.66 7.64
N ILE A 118 1.91 -3.90 8.88
CA ILE A 118 0.94 -3.09 9.60
C ILE A 118 1.68 -1.86 10.12
N ILE A 119 1.27 -0.68 9.64
CA ILE A 119 1.84 0.60 10.06
C ILE A 119 0.73 1.41 10.68
N VAL A 120 0.78 1.53 12.00
CA VAL A 120 -0.22 2.26 12.77
C VAL A 120 0.43 3.32 13.64
N GLY A 121 -0.32 4.35 13.98
CA GLY A 121 0.14 5.39 14.88
C GLY A 121 -1.02 6.15 15.50
N ASN A 122 -0.72 6.81 16.62
CA ASN A 122 -1.66 7.67 17.31
C ASN A 122 -1.13 9.10 17.29
N ILE A 123 -1.97 10.03 16.88
CA ILE A 123 -1.73 11.48 16.94
C ILE A 123 -2.52 12.01 18.13
N GLY A 124 -1.81 12.55 19.11
CA GLY A 124 -2.45 13.14 20.29
C GLY A 124 -3.29 14.38 19.95
N THR A 125 -4.23 14.69 20.82
CA THR A 125 -5.08 15.90 20.74
C THR A 125 -4.41 17.15 21.29
N ASN A 126 -3.24 17.03 21.92
CA ASN A 126 -2.54 18.13 22.57
C ASN A 126 -1.47 18.74 21.65
N LYS A 127 -1.66 19.97 21.25
CA LYS A 127 -0.73 20.95 20.61
C LYS A 127 0.11 20.48 19.39
N ASP A 128 0.49 19.21 19.29
CA ASP A 128 1.17 18.63 18.12
C ASP A 128 0.21 17.70 17.35
N THR A 129 -0.77 18.31 16.70
CA THR A 129 -1.68 17.62 15.76
C THR A 129 -1.02 17.35 14.41
N GLN A 130 0.28 17.59 14.29
CA GLN A 130 1.03 17.42 13.05
C GLN A 130 2.07 16.32 13.20
N LEU A 131 2.02 15.33 12.32
CA LEU A 131 3.15 14.46 12.02
C LEU A 131 3.96 15.13 10.92
N LYS A 132 5.20 15.47 11.21
CA LYS A 132 6.11 16.06 10.24
C LYS A 132 7.22 15.07 9.93
N ASP A 133 7.43 14.84 8.64
CA ASP A 133 8.53 14.02 8.13
C ASP A 133 8.63 12.63 8.79
N LYS A 134 7.48 11.98 8.97
CA LYS A 134 7.39 10.67 9.59
C LYS A 134 7.89 9.59 8.62
N TRP A 135 8.87 8.79 9.07
CA TRP A 135 9.33 7.62 8.33
C TRP A 135 8.18 6.61 8.13
N LEU A 136 8.04 6.09 6.92
CA LEU A 136 7.05 5.08 6.55
C LEU A 136 7.72 3.72 6.27
N TYR A 137 8.64 3.69 5.31
CA TYR A 137 9.44 2.50 4.97
C TYR A 137 10.74 2.91 4.26
N SER A 138 11.61 1.92 4.03
CA SER A 138 12.84 2.13 3.27
C SER A 138 12.98 1.09 2.16
N ILE A 139 13.49 1.56 1.03
CA ILE A 139 13.90 0.74 -0.11
C ILE A 139 15.41 0.53 0.03
N LYS A 140 15.84 -0.73 0.04
CA LYS A 140 17.25 -1.08 0.18
C LYS A 140 18.06 -0.67 -1.05
N ALA A 141 19.29 -0.26 -0.82
CA ALA A 141 20.22 0.20 -1.87
C ALA A 141 20.50 -0.85 -2.97
N ASP A 142 20.49 -2.13 -2.61
CA ASP A 142 20.68 -3.25 -3.49
C ASP A 142 19.41 -3.70 -4.24
N ASN A 143 18.31 -3.01 -3.99
CA ASN A 143 17.03 -3.29 -4.62
C ASN A 143 16.95 -2.59 -5.99
N ASN A 144 16.65 -3.34 -7.04
CA ASN A 144 16.57 -2.83 -8.42
C ASN A 144 15.26 -2.03 -8.69
N ARG A 145 14.37 -1.89 -7.71
CA ARG A 145 13.08 -1.18 -7.87
C ARG A 145 13.24 0.28 -8.30
N VAL A 146 14.34 0.92 -7.88
CA VAL A 146 14.57 2.36 -8.11
C VAL A 146 15.58 2.67 -9.25
N PHE A 147 16.00 1.66 -10.02
CA PHE A 147 16.98 1.87 -11.08
C PHE A 147 16.45 2.63 -12.29
N HIS A 148 15.14 2.59 -12.51
CA HIS A 148 14.48 3.28 -13.63
C HIS A 148 13.35 4.16 -13.12
N HIS A 149 12.11 3.79 -13.40
CA HIS A 149 10.96 4.51 -12.88
C HIS A 149 10.41 3.78 -11.65
N TYR A 150 10.11 4.56 -10.63
CA TYR A 150 9.51 4.08 -9.42
C TYR A 150 8.41 5.05 -8.96
N SER A 151 7.30 4.52 -8.54
CA SER A 151 6.24 5.29 -7.91
C SER A 151 5.70 4.58 -6.67
N THR A 152 5.22 5.34 -5.72
CA THR A 152 4.54 4.81 -4.54
C THR A 152 3.26 5.59 -4.28
N LEU A 153 2.20 4.85 -3.97
CA LEU A 153 0.92 5.39 -3.53
C LEU A 153 0.74 5.11 -2.04
N VAL A 154 0.89 6.14 -1.23
CA VAL A 154 0.65 6.04 0.22
C VAL A 154 -0.83 6.23 0.50
N LYS A 155 -1.41 5.28 1.23
CA LYS A 155 -2.82 5.27 1.63
C LYS A 155 -2.90 5.43 3.14
N GLN A 156 -3.84 6.26 3.57
CA GLN A 156 -4.12 6.54 4.97
C GLN A 156 -5.58 6.32 5.27
N ARG A 157 -5.87 5.75 6.42
CA ARG A 157 -7.23 5.72 6.98
C ARG A 157 -7.19 5.97 8.48
N LYS A 158 -8.17 6.71 8.96
CA LYS A 158 -8.43 6.84 10.39
C LYS A 158 -9.07 5.56 10.89
N ILE A 159 -8.63 5.08 12.05
CA ILE A 159 -9.11 3.83 12.65
C ILE A 159 -9.64 4.10 14.06
N SER A 160 -10.53 3.24 14.54
CA SER A 160 -11.02 3.32 15.90
C SER A 160 -9.91 2.99 16.91
N ARG A 161 -10.07 3.44 18.16
CA ARG A 161 -9.17 3.04 19.26
C ARG A 161 -9.20 1.53 19.52
N GLY A 162 -10.33 0.88 19.29
CA GLY A 162 -10.46 -0.57 19.41
C GLY A 162 -9.62 -1.27 18.35
N GLU A 163 -9.74 -0.86 17.10
CA GLU A 163 -8.91 -1.37 15.99
C GLU A 163 -7.42 -1.13 16.21
N TYR A 164 -7.05 0.08 16.67
CA TYR A 164 -5.64 0.41 16.98
C TYR A 164 -5.04 -0.50 18.07
N LYS A 165 -5.81 -0.89 19.08
CA LYS A 165 -5.37 -1.78 20.15
C LYS A 165 -5.21 -3.24 19.69
N TYR A 166 -5.90 -3.61 18.62
CA TYR A 166 -5.84 -4.94 18.05
C TYR A 166 -4.52 -5.18 17.30
N TYR A 167 -3.97 -4.13 16.67
CA TYR A 167 -2.67 -4.15 15.99
C TYR A 167 -1.50 -3.91 16.96
#